data_91a777e92493b97f111b74d697714ed1
#
_entry.id   91a777e92493b97f111b74d697714ed1
#
_cell.length_a   1.000
_cell.length_b   1.000
_cell.length_c   1.000
_cell.angle_alpha   90.00
_cell.angle_beta   90.00
_cell.angle_gamma   90.00
#
_symmetry.space_group_name_H-M   'P 1'
#
loop_
_entity.id
_entity.type
_entity.pdbx_description
1 polymer ?
#
loop_
_entity_poly.entity_id
_entity_poly.type
_entity_poly.pdbx_seq_one_letter_code
_entity_poly.pdbx_strand_id
1 'polypeptide(L)'
;IQQSLRIVEKRVNALGTTEPVIQQQGVDRIAVQLPGIDNPDKVKDVIGTTAKLTFQLVCEEQPTGASQVPPQDCRAYPPKEEVDRALAAKKAKDGKAGLTEAELKALPQMWVQTSSRSIVDGQDLTDASPGFDQSNRPVVTFRFNSKGALRFGNLTKENVNKPFAILLDGVVQSSPVINEPILGG
;
A
#
# COMPACT_ATOMS: atom_id res chain seq x y z
N ILE A 1 1.34 16.50 12.14
CA ILE A 1 2.41 17.24 11.42
C ILE A 1 3.75 16.52 11.52
N GLN A 2 4.24 16.11 12.70
CA GLN A 2 5.54 15.42 12.86
C GLN A 2 5.64 14.14 12.00
N GLN A 3 4.57 13.35 11.95
CA GLN A 3 4.51 12.15 11.12
C GLN A 3 4.49 12.49 9.62
N SER A 4 3.75 13.54 9.26
CA SER A 4 3.69 14.03 7.88
C SER A 4 5.04 14.57 7.39
N LEU A 5 5.80 15.27 8.27
CA LEU A 5 7.16 15.73 7.98
C LEU A 5 8.08 14.55 7.61
N ARG A 6 8.11 13.49 8.42
CA ARG A 6 8.92 12.28 8.15
C ARG A 6 8.54 11.59 6.84
N ILE A 7 7.24 11.54 6.53
CA ILE A 7 6.75 10.94 5.29
C ILE A 7 7.20 11.77 4.08
N VAL A 8 7.03 13.09 4.14
CA VAL A 8 7.47 14.01 3.09
C VAL A 8 8.97 13.93 2.89
N GLU A 9 9.76 13.96 3.98
CA GLU A 9 11.22 13.83 3.95
C GLU A 9 11.68 12.53 3.27
N LYS A 10 11.08 11.40 3.64
CA LYS A 10 11.39 10.09 3.03
C LYS A 10 11.09 10.06 1.53
N ARG A 11 9.99 10.68 1.10
CA ARG A 11 9.58 10.74 -0.31
C ARG A 11 10.46 11.67 -1.13
N VAL A 12 10.81 12.82 -0.56
CA VAL A 12 11.69 13.79 -1.19
C VAL A 12 13.10 13.21 -1.36
N ASN A 13 13.61 12.52 -0.35
CA ASN A 13 14.91 11.84 -0.43
C ASN A 13 14.93 10.74 -1.49
N ALA A 14 13.79 10.06 -1.73
CA ALA A 14 13.65 9.06 -2.80
C ALA A 14 13.73 9.66 -4.22
N LEU A 15 13.55 10.98 -4.39
CA LEU A 15 13.73 11.69 -5.67
C LEU A 15 15.21 11.93 -6.02
N GLY A 16 16.15 11.61 -5.12
CA GLY A 16 17.58 11.82 -5.36
C GLY A 16 18.00 13.27 -5.34
N THR A 17 17.23 14.15 -4.69
CA THR A 17 17.55 15.58 -4.57
C THR A 17 18.67 15.81 -3.55
N THR A 18 19.59 16.69 -3.90
CA THR A 18 20.66 17.11 -3.00
C THR A 18 20.10 18.15 -2.01
N GLU A 19 20.13 17.80 -0.73
CA GLU A 19 19.81 18.69 0.41
C GLU A 19 18.42 19.38 0.35
N PRO A 20 17.32 18.63 0.47
CA PRO A 20 15.98 19.21 0.57
C PRO A 20 15.83 19.98 1.88
N VAL A 21 15.28 21.19 1.82
CA VAL A 21 14.90 21.94 3.02
C VAL A 21 13.42 21.74 3.29
N ILE A 22 13.10 21.05 4.40
CA ILE A 22 11.73 20.75 4.80
C ILE A 22 11.47 21.41 6.16
N GLN A 23 10.53 22.34 6.19
CA GLN A 23 10.21 23.12 7.39
C GLN A 23 8.70 23.14 7.64
N GLN A 24 8.34 23.05 8.91
CA GLN A 24 6.97 23.31 9.33
C GLN A 24 6.69 24.81 9.30
N GLN A 25 5.63 25.21 8.61
CA GLN A 25 5.13 26.58 8.55
C GLN A 25 3.78 26.68 9.26
N GLY A 26 3.75 27.22 10.48
CA GLY A 26 2.53 27.27 11.27
C GLY A 26 2.09 25.91 11.82
N VAL A 27 0.79 25.75 12.06
CA VAL A 27 0.23 24.53 12.66
C VAL A 27 -0.24 23.48 11.63
N ASP A 28 -0.41 23.88 10.35
CA ASP A 28 -1.08 23.11 9.31
C ASP A 28 -0.33 22.99 7.99
N ARG A 29 0.85 23.61 7.85
CA ARG A 29 1.61 23.67 6.60
C ARG A 29 3.02 23.12 6.74
N ILE A 30 3.50 22.52 5.64
CA ILE A 30 4.88 22.07 5.47
C ILE A 30 5.42 22.78 4.23
N ALA A 31 6.50 23.57 4.38
CA ALA A 31 7.23 24.14 3.27
C ALA A 31 8.34 23.17 2.84
N VAL A 32 8.40 22.88 1.55
CA VAL A 32 9.40 22.00 0.95
C VAL A 32 10.14 22.79 -0.12
N GLN A 33 11.45 22.97 0.04
CA GLN A 33 12.31 23.60 -0.95
C GLN A 33 13.24 22.53 -1.54
N LEU A 34 13.24 22.39 -2.84
CA LEU A 34 13.97 21.37 -3.58
C LEU A 34 14.87 22.03 -4.61
N PRO A 35 16.15 22.31 -4.27
CA PRO A 35 17.09 22.86 -5.23
C PRO A 35 17.35 21.90 -6.38
N GLY A 36 17.42 22.42 -7.62
CA GLY A 36 17.81 21.65 -8.79
C GLY A 36 16.71 20.76 -9.40
N ILE A 37 15.43 21.01 -9.09
CA ILE A 37 14.33 20.33 -9.76
C ILE A 37 13.71 21.21 -10.84
N ASP A 38 13.81 20.75 -12.08
CA ASP A 38 13.28 21.46 -13.27
C ASP A 38 11.75 21.29 -13.45
N ASN A 39 11.13 20.31 -12.78
CA ASN A 39 9.70 20.03 -12.93
C ASN A 39 8.98 19.94 -11.58
N PRO A 40 8.34 21.04 -11.12
CA PRO A 40 7.60 21.07 -9.85
C PRO A 40 6.36 20.17 -9.82
N ASP A 41 5.79 19.79 -10.96
CA ASP A 41 4.59 18.94 -10.99
C ASP A 41 4.94 17.49 -10.64
N LYS A 42 6.09 16.98 -11.07
CA LYS A 42 6.60 15.67 -10.61
C LYS A 42 6.77 15.60 -9.08
N VAL A 43 7.16 16.70 -8.49
CA VAL A 43 7.33 16.80 -7.03
C VAL A 43 5.97 16.76 -6.33
N LYS A 44 4.98 17.48 -6.86
CA LYS A 44 3.61 17.47 -6.34
C LYS A 44 3.01 16.07 -6.40
N ASP A 45 3.22 15.34 -7.50
CA ASP A 45 2.73 13.97 -7.66
C ASP A 45 3.37 13.02 -6.63
N VAL A 46 4.67 13.13 -6.38
CA VAL A 46 5.36 12.27 -5.42
C VAL A 46 5.04 12.64 -3.97
N ILE A 47 4.90 13.93 -3.66
CA ILE A 47 4.56 14.40 -2.30
C ILE A 47 3.06 14.23 -2.02
N GLY A 48 2.21 14.45 -3.02
CA GLY A 48 0.75 14.46 -2.89
C GLY A 48 0.10 13.08 -2.82
N THR A 49 0.79 12.01 -3.24
CA THR A 49 0.29 10.64 -3.06
C THR A 49 0.35 10.27 -1.58
N THR A 50 -0.77 10.39 -0.88
CA THR A 50 -0.92 9.73 0.43
C THR A 50 -0.92 8.24 0.19
N ALA A 51 0.08 7.53 0.72
CA ALA A 51 0.13 6.06 0.64
C ALA A 51 -1.18 5.49 1.20
N LYS A 52 -2.00 4.93 0.32
CA LYS A 52 -3.30 4.36 0.70
C LYS A 52 -3.10 2.89 1.05
N LEU A 53 -3.00 2.63 2.35
CA LEU A 53 -3.01 1.26 2.86
C LEU A 53 -4.46 0.81 3.08
N THR A 54 -4.80 -0.37 2.61
CA THR A 54 -6.10 -1.00 2.87
C THR A 54 -5.93 -2.50 3.09
N PHE A 55 -6.81 -3.05 3.96
CA PHE A 55 -6.94 -4.48 4.20
C PHE A 55 -8.28 -4.91 3.61
N GLN A 56 -8.26 -5.84 2.65
CA GLN A 56 -9.46 -6.23 1.90
C GLN A 56 -9.52 -7.75 1.76
N LEU A 57 -10.72 -8.34 1.85
CA LEU A 57 -10.87 -9.76 1.57
C LEU A 57 -10.56 -10.06 0.11
N VAL A 58 -9.92 -11.19 -0.12
CA VAL A 58 -9.72 -11.72 -1.47
C VAL A 58 -11.03 -12.31 -1.98
N CYS A 59 -11.34 -12.12 -3.25
CA CYS A 59 -12.52 -12.71 -3.86
C CYS A 59 -12.36 -14.24 -3.96
N GLU A 60 -13.46 -14.98 -3.85
CA GLU A 60 -13.42 -16.45 -3.96
C GLU A 60 -13.00 -16.89 -5.36
N GLU A 61 -13.51 -16.20 -6.39
CA GLU A 61 -13.05 -16.39 -7.76
C GLU A 61 -11.78 -15.56 -7.99
N GLN A 62 -10.76 -16.19 -8.58
CA GLN A 62 -9.51 -15.54 -8.97
C GLN A 62 -9.28 -15.71 -10.47
N PRO A 63 -8.57 -14.75 -11.11
CA PRO A 63 -8.34 -14.85 -12.56
C PRO A 63 -7.47 -16.06 -12.90
N THR A 64 -7.88 -16.80 -13.92
CA THR A 64 -7.09 -17.87 -14.51
C THR A 64 -6.28 -17.42 -15.73
N GLY A 65 -6.46 -16.15 -16.16
CA GLY A 65 -5.77 -15.54 -17.30
C GLY A 65 -5.81 -14.02 -17.29
N ALA A 66 -4.90 -13.40 -18.04
CA ALA A 66 -4.64 -11.96 -18.01
C ALA A 66 -5.77 -11.05 -18.53
N SER A 67 -6.77 -11.60 -19.24
CA SER A 67 -7.82 -10.80 -19.90
C SER A 67 -9.19 -10.95 -19.26
N GLN A 68 -9.28 -11.52 -18.06
CA GLN A 68 -10.56 -11.70 -17.37
C GLN A 68 -10.99 -10.43 -16.64
N VAL A 69 -12.30 -10.17 -16.65
CA VAL A 69 -12.89 -9.04 -15.93
C VAL A 69 -13.32 -9.51 -14.54
N PRO A 70 -12.95 -8.78 -13.47
CA PRO A 70 -13.37 -9.17 -12.12
C PRO A 70 -14.89 -9.10 -11.96
N PRO A 71 -15.49 -9.92 -11.09
CA PRO A 71 -16.89 -9.83 -10.70
C PRO A 71 -17.25 -8.42 -10.21
N GLN A 72 -18.56 -8.09 -10.20
CA GLN A 72 -19.06 -6.75 -9.90
C GLN A 72 -18.57 -6.20 -8.54
N ASP A 73 -18.44 -7.06 -7.54
CA ASP A 73 -17.99 -6.68 -6.17
C ASP A 73 -16.49 -6.89 -5.97
N CYS A 74 -15.72 -7.10 -7.03
CA CYS A 74 -14.29 -7.32 -7.00
C CYS A 74 -13.55 -6.28 -7.85
N ARG A 75 -12.30 -6.00 -7.47
CA ARG A 75 -11.37 -5.17 -8.22
C ARG A 75 -10.04 -5.88 -8.36
N ALA A 76 -9.43 -5.72 -9.52
CA ALA A 76 -8.15 -6.31 -9.86
C ALA A 76 -6.99 -5.39 -9.42
N TYR A 77 -5.97 -5.99 -8.77
CA TYR A 77 -4.74 -5.33 -8.39
C TYR A 77 -3.54 -6.24 -8.61
N PRO A 78 -2.40 -5.71 -9.09
CA PRO A 78 -1.20 -6.51 -9.29
C PRO A 78 -0.53 -6.88 -7.96
N PRO A 79 -0.05 -8.13 -7.79
CA PRO A 79 0.84 -8.50 -6.70
C PRO A 79 2.19 -7.78 -6.78
N LYS A 80 2.76 -7.45 -5.62
CA LYS A 80 4.05 -6.76 -5.51
C LYS A 80 5.17 -7.48 -6.25
N GLU A 81 5.23 -8.80 -6.17
CA GLU A 81 6.25 -9.61 -6.84
C GLU A 81 6.25 -9.43 -8.36
N GLU A 82 5.06 -9.33 -8.96
CA GLU A 82 4.92 -9.08 -10.39
C GLU A 82 5.31 -7.65 -10.77
N VAL A 83 4.96 -6.67 -9.92
CA VAL A 83 5.36 -5.27 -10.09
C VAL A 83 6.87 -5.13 -10.00
N ASP A 84 7.51 -5.72 -8.99
CA ASP A 84 8.96 -5.68 -8.79
C ASP A 84 9.71 -6.36 -9.96
N ARG A 85 9.19 -7.50 -10.44
CA ARG A 85 9.73 -8.20 -11.62
C ARG A 85 9.66 -7.35 -12.89
N ALA A 86 8.51 -6.72 -13.12
CA ALA A 86 8.31 -5.84 -14.28
C ALA A 86 9.17 -4.58 -14.22
N LEU A 87 9.33 -3.97 -13.03
CA LEU A 87 10.21 -2.83 -12.80
C LEU A 87 11.67 -3.18 -13.09
N ALA A 88 12.14 -4.34 -12.60
CA ALA A 88 13.51 -4.81 -12.85
C ALA A 88 13.77 -5.04 -14.34
N ALA A 89 12.83 -5.67 -15.05
CA ALA A 89 12.92 -5.90 -16.49
C ALA A 89 12.93 -4.58 -17.28
N LYS A 90 12.08 -3.63 -16.92
CA LYS A 90 12.00 -2.31 -17.56
C LYS A 90 13.27 -1.48 -17.34
N LYS A 91 13.78 -1.49 -16.10
CA LYS A 91 15.04 -0.81 -15.76
C LYS A 91 16.22 -1.36 -16.55
N ALA A 92 16.28 -2.68 -16.74
CA ALA A 92 17.32 -3.33 -17.54
C ALA A 92 17.22 -2.98 -19.03
N LYS A 93 15.98 -2.80 -19.56
CA LYS A 93 15.74 -2.52 -20.98
C LYS A 93 15.88 -1.05 -21.36
N ASP A 94 15.24 -0.17 -20.61
CA ASP A 94 15.03 1.24 -20.98
C ASP A 94 15.66 2.24 -20.00
N GLY A 95 16.25 1.76 -18.89
CA GLY A 95 16.81 2.60 -17.82
C GLY A 95 15.76 3.42 -17.03
N LYS A 96 14.46 3.24 -17.31
CA LYS A 96 13.37 4.01 -16.67
C LYS A 96 12.93 3.38 -15.36
N ALA A 97 12.75 4.20 -14.35
CA ALA A 97 12.16 3.80 -13.06
C ALA A 97 10.66 4.13 -13.07
N GLY A 98 9.81 3.10 -12.98
CA GLY A 98 8.36 3.24 -12.88
C GLY A 98 7.59 2.53 -14.01
N LEU A 99 6.40 2.00 -13.63
CA LEU A 99 5.46 1.39 -14.57
C LEU A 99 4.29 2.35 -14.81
N THR A 100 3.81 2.39 -16.04
CA THR A 100 2.58 3.11 -16.38
C THR A 100 1.36 2.34 -15.88
N GLU A 101 0.21 3.00 -15.78
CA GLU A 101 -1.06 2.36 -15.38
C GLU A 101 -1.45 1.23 -16.34
N ALA A 102 -1.17 1.39 -17.64
CA ALA A 102 -1.43 0.36 -18.65
C ALA A 102 -0.53 -0.87 -18.43
N GLU A 103 0.75 -0.67 -18.12
CA GLU A 103 1.68 -1.75 -17.81
C GLU A 103 1.29 -2.47 -16.51
N LEU A 104 0.86 -1.75 -15.46
CA LEU A 104 0.36 -2.35 -14.22
C LEU A 104 -0.90 -3.21 -14.46
N LYS A 105 -1.83 -2.76 -15.31
CA LYS A 105 -3.03 -3.52 -15.67
C LYS A 105 -2.74 -4.76 -16.51
N ALA A 106 -1.62 -4.79 -17.23
CA ALA A 106 -1.20 -5.95 -18.03
C ALA A 106 -0.51 -7.05 -17.21
N LEU A 107 -0.12 -6.77 -15.96
CA LEU A 107 0.47 -7.77 -15.07
C LEU A 107 -0.60 -8.79 -14.61
N PRO A 108 -0.18 -9.98 -14.13
CA PRO A 108 -1.06 -10.85 -13.39
C PRO A 108 -1.78 -10.09 -12.26
N GLN A 109 -3.06 -10.35 -12.09
CA GLN A 109 -3.90 -9.61 -11.15
C GLN A 109 -4.42 -10.53 -10.04
N MET A 110 -4.63 -9.97 -8.86
CA MET A 110 -5.40 -10.56 -7.77
C MET A 110 -6.72 -9.80 -7.62
N TRP A 111 -7.83 -10.50 -7.48
CA TRP A 111 -9.12 -9.89 -7.28
C TRP A 111 -9.45 -9.79 -5.81
N VAL A 112 -9.78 -8.59 -5.36
CA VAL A 112 -10.13 -8.29 -3.97
C VAL A 112 -11.51 -7.63 -3.89
N GLN A 113 -12.22 -7.87 -2.79
CA GLN A 113 -13.57 -7.37 -2.57
C GLN A 113 -13.58 -5.85 -2.39
N THR A 114 -14.59 -5.19 -2.96
CA THR A 114 -14.76 -3.72 -2.87
C THR A 114 -15.81 -3.29 -1.85
N SER A 115 -16.52 -4.24 -1.23
CA SER A 115 -17.52 -3.96 -0.20
C SER A 115 -16.91 -3.21 0.99
N SER A 116 -17.58 -2.18 1.48
CA SER A 116 -17.16 -1.42 2.66
C SER A 116 -17.06 -2.26 3.94
N ARG A 117 -17.75 -3.41 4.00
CA ARG A 117 -17.68 -4.37 5.11
C ARG A 117 -16.40 -5.22 5.07
N SER A 118 -15.85 -5.42 3.87
CA SER A 118 -14.64 -6.22 3.63
C SER A 118 -13.36 -5.38 3.56
N ILE A 119 -13.44 -4.08 3.85
CA ILE A 119 -12.31 -3.16 3.79
C ILE A 119 -12.06 -2.54 5.17
N VAL A 120 -10.81 -2.60 5.63
CA VAL A 120 -10.30 -1.81 6.74
C VAL A 120 -9.28 -0.82 6.21
N ASP A 121 -9.46 0.46 6.52
CA ASP A 121 -8.63 1.55 6.02
C ASP A 121 -7.37 1.70 6.88
N GLY A 122 -6.24 1.95 6.24
CA GLY A 122 -4.98 2.25 6.92
C GLY A 122 -5.01 3.56 7.73
N GLN A 123 -5.99 4.43 7.53
CA GLN A 123 -6.21 5.59 8.40
C GLN A 123 -6.58 5.19 9.84
N ASP A 124 -7.12 3.99 10.01
CA ASP A 124 -7.42 3.43 11.33
C ASP A 124 -6.18 2.80 12.01
N LEU A 125 -5.01 2.73 11.34
CA LEU A 125 -3.74 2.31 11.93
C LEU A 125 -3.15 3.41 12.81
N THR A 126 -2.73 3.02 14.01
CA THR A 126 -2.00 3.89 14.94
C THR A 126 -0.50 3.62 14.92
N ASP A 127 -0.11 2.37 14.63
CA ASP A 127 1.28 1.94 14.56
C ASP A 127 1.47 0.77 13.58
N ALA A 128 2.65 0.67 12.99
CA ALA A 128 3.11 -0.46 12.19
C ALA A 128 4.62 -0.61 12.39
N SER A 129 5.04 -1.73 12.97
CA SER A 129 6.44 -1.97 13.29
C SER A 129 6.92 -3.33 12.77
N PRO A 130 8.15 -3.41 12.23
CA PRO A 130 8.75 -4.66 11.85
C PRO A 130 9.17 -5.45 13.10
N GLY A 131 9.07 -6.77 13.03
CA GLY A 131 9.47 -7.68 14.09
C GLY A 131 9.81 -9.05 13.55
N PHE A 132 9.97 -10.01 14.45
CA PHE A 132 10.17 -11.41 14.12
C PHE A 132 9.18 -12.25 14.91
N ASP A 133 8.68 -13.32 14.30
CA ASP A 133 7.84 -14.30 14.98
C ASP A 133 8.71 -15.27 15.82
N GLN A 134 8.03 -16.19 16.52
CA GLN A 134 8.71 -17.21 17.36
C GLN A 134 9.64 -18.14 16.57
N SER A 135 9.49 -18.20 15.26
CA SER A 135 10.32 -18.97 14.33
C SER A 135 11.41 -18.11 13.65
N ASN A 136 11.66 -16.89 14.16
CA ASN A 136 12.60 -15.92 13.61
C ASN A 136 12.33 -15.52 12.15
N ARG A 137 11.06 -15.55 11.73
CA ARG A 137 10.64 -15.06 10.41
C ARG A 137 10.26 -13.60 10.53
N PRO A 138 10.59 -12.75 9.53
CA PRO A 138 10.21 -11.34 9.53
C PRO A 138 8.69 -11.19 9.45
N VAL A 139 8.14 -10.39 10.35
CA VAL A 139 6.71 -10.05 10.41
C VAL A 139 6.53 -8.55 10.55
N VAL A 140 5.34 -8.06 10.22
CA VAL A 140 4.93 -6.68 10.50
C VAL A 140 3.76 -6.72 11.46
N THR A 141 3.93 -6.08 12.60
CA THR A 141 2.86 -5.93 13.61
C THR A 141 2.12 -4.64 13.34
N PHE A 142 0.81 -4.72 13.22
CA PHE A 142 -0.09 -3.58 13.06
C PHE A 142 -0.86 -3.32 14.35
N ARG A 143 -1.10 -2.05 14.63
CA ARG A 143 -1.98 -1.63 15.72
C ARG A 143 -3.01 -0.65 15.20
N PHE A 144 -4.28 -0.92 15.45
CA PHE A 144 -5.39 -0.09 15.04
C PHE A 144 -5.90 0.79 16.20
N ASN A 145 -6.58 1.90 15.85
CA ASN A 145 -7.42 2.61 16.79
C ASN A 145 -8.68 1.76 17.14
N SER A 146 -9.46 2.18 18.11
CA SER A 146 -10.64 1.42 18.59
C SER A 146 -11.64 1.10 17.46
N LYS A 147 -11.81 2.00 16.49
CA LYS A 147 -12.70 1.81 15.35
C LYS A 147 -12.16 0.77 14.36
N GLY A 148 -10.89 0.87 14.03
CA GLY A 148 -10.20 -0.08 13.14
C GLY A 148 -10.13 -1.46 13.77
N ALA A 149 -9.79 -1.56 15.07
CA ALA A 149 -9.74 -2.81 15.82
C ALA A 149 -11.10 -3.54 15.81
N LEU A 150 -12.20 -2.80 16.02
CA LEU A 150 -13.55 -3.37 15.97
C LEU A 150 -13.89 -3.89 14.55
N ARG A 151 -13.59 -3.09 13.52
CA ARG A 151 -13.83 -3.49 12.12
C ARG A 151 -13.00 -4.71 11.73
N PHE A 152 -11.71 -4.67 12.04
CA PHE A 152 -10.78 -5.76 11.71
C PHE A 152 -11.13 -7.04 12.49
N GLY A 153 -11.51 -6.90 13.77
CA GLY A 153 -11.99 -8.00 14.59
C GLY A 153 -13.23 -8.67 14.00
N ASN A 154 -14.23 -7.90 13.59
CA ASN A 154 -15.44 -8.43 12.95
C ASN A 154 -15.11 -9.09 11.60
N LEU A 155 -14.30 -8.41 10.75
CA LEU A 155 -13.86 -8.95 9.47
C LEU A 155 -13.18 -10.31 9.64
N THR A 156 -12.21 -10.42 10.55
CA THR A 156 -11.45 -11.66 10.76
C THR A 156 -12.28 -12.74 11.40
N LYS A 157 -13.21 -12.39 12.32
CA LYS A 157 -14.14 -13.34 12.96
C LYS A 157 -15.08 -14.02 11.96
N GLU A 158 -15.61 -13.26 10.99
CA GLU A 158 -16.54 -13.75 9.98
C GLU A 158 -15.86 -14.49 8.83
N ASN A 159 -14.53 -14.35 8.68
CA ASN A 159 -13.77 -14.82 7.52
C ASN A 159 -12.53 -15.67 7.90
N VAL A 160 -12.63 -16.45 8.98
CA VAL A 160 -11.58 -17.42 9.33
C VAL A 160 -11.37 -18.41 8.19
N ASN A 161 -10.12 -18.78 7.93
CA ASN A 161 -9.64 -19.60 6.82
C ASN A 161 -9.76 -18.97 5.42
N LYS A 162 -10.15 -17.68 5.33
CA LYS A 162 -10.14 -16.95 4.05
C LYS A 162 -8.90 -16.07 3.96
N PRO A 163 -8.33 -15.86 2.75
CA PRO A 163 -7.23 -14.92 2.54
C PRO A 163 -7.75 -13.49 2.56
N PHE A 164 -6.93 -12.58 3.09
CA PHE A 164 -7.14 -11.15 2.92
C PHE A 164 -5.88 -10.49 2.33
N ALA A 165 -6.08 -9.50 1.50
CA ALA A 165 -5.00 -8.78 0.84
C ALA A 165 -4.65 -7.50 1.61
N ILE A 166 -3.37 -7.24 1.78
CA ILE A 166 -2.81 -5.97 2.26
C ILE A 166 -2.38 -5.19 1.03
N LEU A 167 -3.08 -4.09 0.74
CA LEU A 167 -2.82 -3.26 -0.43
C LEU A 167 -2.16 -1.95 -0.01
N LEU A 168 -1.12 -1.57 -0.73
CA LEU A 168 -0.47 -0.27 -0.62
C LEU A 168 -0.45 0.39 -2.00
N ASP A 169 -1.11 1.54 -2.13
CA ASP A 169 -1.22 2.30 -3.39
C ASP A 169 -1.69 1.45 -4.59
N GLY A 170 -2.65 0.56 -4.35
CA GLY A 170 -3.20 -0.30 -5.41
C GLY A 170 -2.31 -1.48 -5.82
N VAL A 171 -1.31 -1.82 -5.01
CA VAL A 171 -0.45 -3.00 -5.19
C VAL A 171 -0.63 -3.93 -4.01
N VAL A 172 -0.91 -5.21 -4.26
CA VAL A 172 -1.02 -6.22 -3.21
C VAL A 172 0.37 -6.53 -2.66
N GLN A 173 0.63 -6.16 -1.41
CA GLN A 173 1.90 -6.41 -0.73
C GLN A 173 2.02 -7.85 -0.24
N SER A 174 0.93 -8.40 0.27
CA SER A 174 0.82 -9.78 0.73
C SER A 174 -0.64 -10.20 0.85
N SER A 175 -0.88 -11.50 0.89
CA SER A 175 -2.22 -12.08 1.00
C SER A 175 -2.22 -13.24 2.01
N PRO A 176 -2.08 -12.97 3.32
CA PRO A 176 -2.13 -13.99 4.35
C PRO A 176 -3.53 -14.57 4.54
N VAL A 177 -3.61 -15.79 5.07
CA VAL A 177 -4.87 -16.43 5.49
C VAL A 177 -5.16 -16.04 6.93
N ILE A 178 -6.43 -15.77 7.23
CA ILE A 178 -6.93 -15.51 8.59
C ILE A 178 -6.99 -16.85 9.33
N ASN A 179 -6.04 -17.11 10.23
CA ASN A 179 -6.01 -18.37 10.99
C ASN A 179 -7.02 -18.36 12.16
N GLU A 180 -7.21 -17.20 12.78
CA GLU A 180 -8.08 -17.00 13.92
C GLU A 180 -8.62 -15.56 13.97
N PRO A 181 -9.72 -15.29 14.73
CA PRO A 181 -10.21 -13.93 14.91
C PRO A 181 -9.18 -13.05 15.62
N ILE A 182 -8.90 -11.86 15.05
CA ILE A 182 -7.95 -10.89 15.60
C ILE A 182 -8.73 -9.78 16.29
N LEU A 183 -9.04 -9.96 17.58
CA LEU A 183 -9.96 -9.09 18.32
C LEU A 183 -9.30 -7.91 19.03
N GLY A 184 -7.97 -7.84 19.07
CA GLY A 184 -7.23 -6.84 19.85
C GLY A 184 -6.66 -5.66 19.06
N GLY A 185 -6.66 -5.70 17.74
CA GLY A 185 -6.18 -4.63 16.83
C GLY A 185 -4.73 -4.26 17.00
#